data_8046248df48ba6477d802344a846eb69
#
_entry.id   8046248df48ba6477d802344a846eb69
#
_cell.length_a   1.000
_cell.length_b   1.000
_cell.length_c   1.000
_cell.angle_alpha   90.00
_cell.angle_beta   90.00
_cell.angle_gamma   90.00
#
_symmetry.space_group_name_H-M   'P 1'
#
loop_
_entity.id
_entity.type
_entity.pdbx_description
1 polymer ?
#
loop_
_entity_poly.entity_id
_entity_poly.type
_entity_poly.pdbx_seq_one_letter_code
_entity_poly.pdbx_strand_id
1 'polypeptide(L)'
;PAIGIEISPLSAMISRVKSQFSSTPINGAELIDSLSQFYNMKWEDFYNQHSADSINHQDVLNRPGNAIPEFANIERWFTPEALLGTSIVVEYILCQKGYVKDFLTIALSAKMRSIGNVDVDVVRAEYRKTPRENVNVLKLMKSQIQKMLKGINDTLSYCSNVLLDESSVQVIENNVLATDLPDHSVSHII
;
A
#
# COMPACT_ATOMS: atom_id res chain seq x y z
N PRO A 1 -20.46 17.84 -8.47
CA PRO A 1 -20.08 16.45 -8.56
C PRO A 1 -19.01 16.24 -9.65
N ALA A 2 -18.03 15.40 -9.38
CA ALA A 2 -16.98 15.01 -10.32
C ALA A 2 -16.92 13.48 -10.45
N ILE A 3 -16.75 12.99 -11.68
CA ILE A 3 -16.62 11.56 -11.96
C ILE A 3 -15.25 11.35 -12.61
N GLY A 4 -14.42 10.54 -11.99
CA GLY A 4 -13.17 10.05 -12.56
C GLY A 4 -13.32 8.63 -13.07
N ILE A 5 -12.81 8.33 -14.26
CA ILE A 5 -12.81 6.98 -14.84
C ILE A 5 -11.35 6.57 -15.02
N GLU A 6 -11.01 5.42 -14.50
CA GLU A 6 -9.62 4.92 -14.53
C GLU A 6 -9.62 3.40 -14.77
N ILE A 7 -8.87 2.96 -15.78
CA ILE A 7 -8.79 1.55 -16.15
C ILE A 7 -7.81 0.75 -15.26
N SER A 8 -6.83 1.43 -14.68
CA SER A 8 -5.84 0.80 -13.81
C SER A 8 -6.40 0.68 -12.38
N PRO A 9 -6.53 -0.54 -11.82
CA PRO A 9 -7.04 -0.73 -10.46
C PRO A 9 -6.25 0.06 -9.41
N LEU A 10 -4.92 0.11 -9.55
CA LEU A 10 -4.06 0.86 -8.62
C LEU A 10 -4.29 2.37 -8.73
N SER A 11 -4.39 2.90 -9.94
CA SER A 11 -4.65 4.34 -10.16
C SER A 11 -6.04 4.73 -9.67
N ALA A 12 -7.05 3.89 -9.89
CA ALA A 12 -8.40 4.07 -9.36
C ALA A 12 -8.40 4.10 -7.82
N MET A 13 -7.67 3.17 -7.19
CA MET A 13 -7.48 3.13 -5.74
C MET A 13 -6.80 4.41 -5.21
N ILE A 14 -5.72 4.88 -5.87
CA ILE A 14 -5.04 6.12 -5.51
C ILE A 14 -6.00 7.32 -5.61
N SER A 15 -6.80 7.37 -6.67
CA SER A 15 -7.76 8.44 -6.88
C SER A 15 -8.85 8.44 -5.79
N ARG A 16 -9.39 7.27 -5.43
CA ARG A 16 -10.35 7.12 -4.33
C ARG A 16 -9.77 7.59 -3.00
N VAL A 17 -8.57 7.14 -2.65
CA VAL A 17 -7.93 7.54 -1.39
C VAL A 17 -7.66 9.04 -1.34
N LYS A 18 -7.30 9.65 -2.48
CA LYS A 18 -7.08 11.10 -2.57
C LYS A 18 -8.35 11.95 -2.56
N SER A 19 -9.49 11.39 -2.90
CA SER A 19 -10.76 12.12 -2.96
C SER A 19 -11.67 11.92 -1.73
N GLN A 20 -11.43 10.87 -0.92
CA GLN A 20 -12.30 10.49 0.20
C GLN A 20 -11.69 10.70 1.58
N PHE A 21 -10.58 11.44 1.69
CA PHE A 21 -9.81 11.56 2.94
C PHE A 21 -10.53 12.37 4.04
N SER A 22 -11.45 13.26 3.69
CA SER A 22 -12.15 14.08 4.67
C SER A 22 -13.34 13.36 5.29
N SER A 23 -13.99 12.45 4.55
CA SER A 23 -15.11 11.63 5.08
C SER A 23 -14.65 10.48 5.97
N THR A 24 -13.37 10.09 5.88
CA THR A 24 -12.85 8.94 6.64
C THR A 24 -11.51 9.31 7.30
N PRO A 25 -11.54 10.09 8.37
CA PRO A 25 -10.31 10.50 9.06
C PRO A 25 -9.58 9.28 9.63
N ILE A 26 -8.28 9.21 9.36
CA ILE A 26 -7.40 8.18 9.90
C ILE A 26 -6.71 8.73 11.15
N ASN A 27 -6.85 8.05 12.29
CA ASN A 27 -5.97 8.27 13.41
C ASN A 27 -4.59 7.65 13.14
N GLY A 28 -3.67 8.47 12.66
CA GLY A 28 -2.36 7.99 12.22
C GLY A 28 -1.52 7.39 13.31
N ALA A 29 -1.61 7.88 14.55
CA ALA A 29 -0.88 7.33 15.69
C ALA A 29 -1.39 5.92 16.02
N GLU A 30 -2.69 5.76 16.17
CA GLU A 30 -3.32 4.46 16.44
C GLU A 30 -3.06 3.44 15.33
N LEU A 31 -3.13 3.87 14.07
CA LEU A 31 -2.84 2.99 12.93
C LEU A 31 -1.39 2.50 12.94
N ILE A 32 -0.43 3.39 13.22
CA ILE A 32 0.99 3.05 13.28
C ILE A 32 1.27 2.14 14.48
N ASP A 33 0.65 2.39 15.62
CA ASP A 33 0.83 1.57 16.82
C ASP A 33 0.23 0.18 16.64
N SER A 34 -0.97 0.08 16.10
CA SER A 34 -1.63 -1.20 15.80
C SER A 34 -0.84 -2.03 14.78
N LEU A 35 -0.38 -1.41 13.69
CA LEU A 35 0.51 -2.07 12.72
C LEU A 35 1.80 -2.56 13.41
N SER A 36 2.37 -1.75 14.29
CA SER A 36 3.64 -2.09 14.95
C SER A 36 3.49 -3.27 15.90
N GLN A 37 2.43 -3.28 16.70
CA GLN A 37 2.12 -4.37 17.63
C GLN A 37 1.88 -5.68 16.85
N PHE A 38 1.06 -5.62 15.80
CA PHE A 38 0.81 -6.79 14.94
C PHE A 38 2.08 -7.31 14.29
N TYR A 39 2.89 -6.39 13.73
CA TYR A 39 4.15 -6.74 13.07
C TYR A 39 5.13 -7.41 14.02
N ASN A 40 5.36 -6.83 15.19
CA ASN A 40 6.32 -7.37 16.15
C ASN A 40 5.86 -8.73 16.68
N MET A 41 4.60 -8.89 17.02
CA MET A 41 4.04 -10.18 17.45
C MET A 41 4.27 -11.26 16.39
N LYS A 42 3.92 -11.01 15.12
CA LYS A 42 4.09 -11.99 14.05
C LYS A 42 5.55 -12.26 13.70
N TRP A 43 6.39 -11.25 13.85
CA TRP A 43 7.84 -11.37 13.67
C TRP A 43 8.45 -12.29 14.75
N GLU A 44 8.13 -12.03 16.00
CA GLU A 44 8.58 -12.85 17.13
C GLU A 44 8.05 -14.29 17.03
N ASP A 45 6.77 -14.48 16.71
CA ASP A 45 6.17 -15.80 16.50
C ASP A 45 6.94 -16.62 15.45
N PHE A 46 7.33 -15.96 14.34
CA PHE A 46 8.08 -16.61 13.28
C PHE A 46 9.49 -17.00 13.74
N TYR A 47 10.22 -16.10 14.38
CA TYR A 47 11.57 -16.35 14.88
C TYR A 47 11.64 -17.35 16.04
N ASN A 48 10.57 -17.48 16.83
CA ASN A 48 10.47 -18.51 17.86
C ASN A 48 10.32 -19.92 17.27
N GLN A 49 9.85 -20.04 16.04
CA GLN A 49 9.65 -21.32 15.35
C GLN A 49 10.82 -21.71 14.43
N HIS A 50 11.70 -20.75 14.09
CA HIS A 50 12.81 -20.93 13.16
C HIS A 50 14.11 -20.43 13.78
N SER A 51 15.20 -21.18 13.61
CA SER A 51 16.54 -20.68 13.97
C SER A 51 16.90 -19.48 13.10
N ALA A 52 17.34 -18.39 13.70
CA ALA A 52 17.64 -17.14 13.00
C ALA A 52 18.62 -17.29 11.83
N ASP A 53 19.57 -18.22 11.95
CA ASP A 53 20.61 -18.48 10.94
C ASP A 53 20.16 -19.36 9.76
N SER A 54 18.92 -19.86 9.77
CA SER A 54 18.43 -20.83 8.76
C SER A 54 17.18 -20.40 8.00
N ILE A 55 16.70 -19.17 8.20
CA ILE A 55 15.48 -18.69 7.54
C ILE A 55 15.71 -18.58 6.02
N ASN A 56 14.87 -19.23 5.26
CA ASN A 56 14.88 -19.15 3.81
C ASN A 56 13.52 -18.67 3.26
N HIS A 57 13.45 -18.43 1.95
CA HIS A 57 12.23 -17.92 1.31
C HIS A 57 11.05 -18.88 1.44
N GLN A 58 11.30 -20.20 1.40
CA GLN A 58 10.24 -21.20 1.49
C GLN A 58 9.58 -21.23 2.88
N ASP A 59 10.37 -21.01 3.95
CA ASP A 59 9.83 -20.89 5.31
C ASP A 59 8.84 -19.72 5.41
N VAL A 60 9.17 -18.59 4.77
CA VAL A 60 8.29 -17.43 4.74
C VAL A 60 7.04 -17.68 3.90
N LEU A 61 7.17 -18.31 2.74
CA LEU A 61 6.04 -18.61 1.86
C LEU A 61 5.08 -19.63 2.50
N ASN A 62 5.59 -20.56 3.27
CA ASN A 62 4.80 -21.56 4.00
C ASN A 62 4.24 -21.04 5.33
N ARG A 63 4.57 -19.81 5.73
CA ARG A 63 4.10 -19.22 7.00
C ARG A 63 2.57 -19.17 7.05
N PRO A 64 1.93 -19.57 8.16
CA PRO A 64 0.51 -19.34 8.36
C PRO A 64 0.16 -17.84 8.24
N GLY A 65 -0.86 -17.52 7.45
CA GLY A 65 -1.27 -16.12 7.17
C GLY A 65 -0.48 -15.44 6.07
N ASN A 66 0.52 -16.11 5.44
CA ASN A 66 1.14 -15.57 4.23
C ASN A 66 0.11 -15.46 3.11
N ALA A 67 0.04 -14.29 2.48
CA ALA A 67 -0.80 -14.01 1.32
C ALA A 67 0.00 -13.49 0.11
N ILE A 68 1.33 -13.57 0.18
CA ILE A 68 2.19 -13.27 -0.97
C ILE A 68 2.17 -14.49 -1.89
N PRO A 69 1.79 -14.32 -3.16
CA PRO A 69 1.83 -15.41 -4.13
C PRO A 69 3.28 -15.80 -4.41
N GLU A 70 3.50 -17.09 -4.59
CA GLU A 70 4.76 -17.57 -5.14
C GLU A 70 4.88 -17.15 -6.60
N PHE A 71 6.03 -16.62 -6.98
CA PHE A 71 6.35 -16.26 -8.36
C PHE A 71 7.82 -16.55 -8.69
N ALA A 72 8.12 -16.68 -9.97
CA ALA A 72 9.44 -17.08 -10.43
C ALA A 72 10.53 -16.11 -9.94
N ASN A 73 11.60 -16.68 -9.41
CA ASN A 73 12.79 -15.97 -8.92
C ASN A 73 12.52 -14.98 -7.78
N ILE A 74 11.56 -15.27 -6.90
CA ILE A 74 11.24 -14.42 -5.75
C ILE A 74 12.47 -14.12 -4.89
N GLU A 75 13.41 -15.06 -4.81
CA GLU A 75 14.67 -14.96 -4.08
C GLU A 75 15.62 -13.90 -4.65
N ARG A 76 15.46 -13.52 -5.90
CA ARG A 76 16.23 -12.42 -6.51
C ARG A 76 15.64 -11.05 -6.18
N TRP A 77 14.32 -11.01 -5.95
CA TRP A 77 13.62 -9.76 -5.66
C TRP A 77 13.61 -9.39 -4.18
N PHE A 78 13.68 -10.36 -3.30
CA PHE A 78 13.59 -10.13 -1.85
C PHE A 78 14.63 -10.97 -1.10
N THR A 79 15.18 -10.42 -0.02
CA THR A 79 15.80 -11.26 1.01
C THR A 79 14.69 -11.94 1.83
N PRO A 80 14.98 -13.07 2.53
CA PRO A 80 13.98 -13.74 3.37
C PRO A 80 13.33 -12.82 4.39
N GLU A 81 14.11 -11.93 5.03
CA GLU A 81 13.64 -10.97 6.02
C GLU A 81 12.73 -9.90 5.39
N ALA A 82 13.10 -9.38 4.22
CA ALA A 82 12.28 -8.42 3.50
C ALA A 82 10.96 -9.05 3.03
N LEU A 83 11.01 -10.31 2.60
CA LEU A 83 9.82 -11.10 2.25
C LEU A 83 8.93 -11.33 3.46
N LEU A 84 9.50 -11.74 4.60
CA LEU A 84 8.77 -11.92 5.86
C LEU A 84 8.09 -10.64 6.30
N GLY A 85 8.84 -9.54 6.35
CA GLY A 85 8.26 -8.25 6.73
C GLY A 85 7.14 -7.80 5.81
N THR A 86 7.28 -8.04 4.50
CA THR A 86 6.24 -7.74 3.51
C THR A 86 5.02 -8.63 3.71
N SER A 87 5.22 -9.94 3.95
CA SER A 87 4.15 -10.90 4.21
C SER A 87 3.32 -10.51 5.44
N ILE A 88 3.97 -10.08 6.53
CA ILE A 88 3.28 -9.62 7.75
C ILE A 88 2.47 -8.35 7.48
N VAL A 89 3.03 -7.39 6.73
CA VAL A 89 2.30 -6.17 6.37
C VAL A 89 1.10 -6.48 5.49
N VAL A 90 1.24 -7.38 4.51
CA VAL A 90 0.10 -7.81 3.67
C VAL A 90 -0.98 -8.48 4.50
N GLU A 91 -0.62 -9.37 5.43
CA GLU A 91 -1.57 -10.00 6.37
C GLU A 91 -2.32 -8.95 7.18
N TYR A 92 -1.63 -7.94 7.72
CA TYR A 92 -2.26 -6.83 8.43
C TYR A 92 -3.22 -6.04 7.55
N ILE A 93 -2.84 -5.72 6.30
CA ILE A 93 -3.68 -5.01 5.33
C ILE A 93 -4.96 -5.80 5.03
N LEU A 94 -4.86 -7.12 4.90
CA LEU A 94 -6.01 -7.98 4.62
C LEU A 94 -7.00 -8.06 5.79
N CYS A 95 -6.57 -7.79 7.01
CA CYS A 95 -7.45 -7.64 8.17
C CYS A 95 -8.21 -6.30 8.19
N GLN A 96 -7.77 -5.31 7.40
CA GLN A 96 -8.43 -4.00 7.31
C GLN A 96 -9.55 -4.01 6.29
N LYS A 97 -10.44 -2.99 6.36
CA LYS A 97 -11.56 -2.81 5.44
C LYS A 97 -11.63 -1.38 4.90
N GLY A 98 -12.30 -1.22 3.77
CA GLY A 98 -12.62 0.08 3.19
C GLY A 98 -11.40 0.96 2.98
N TYR A 99 -11.55 2.24 3.30
CA TYR A 99 -10.54 3.28 3.08
C TYR A 99 -9.17 2.97 3.71
N VAL A 100 -9.14 2.42 4.94
CA VAL A 100 -7.89 2.08 5.63
C VAL A 100 -7.12 0.99 4.88
N LYS A 101 -7.81 -0.02 4.36
CA LYS A 101 -7.20 -1.06 3.53
C LYS A 101 -6.56 -0.47 2.28
N ASP A 102 -7.28 0.36 1.56
CA ASP A 102 -6.79 0.99 0.32
C ASP A 102 -5.60 1.92 0.62
N PHE A 103 -5.71 2.73 1.66
CA PHE A 103 -4.63 3.62 2.11
C PHE A 103 -3.33 2.85 2.41
N LEU A 104 -3.41 1.77 3.17
CA LEU A 104 -2.24 0.93 3.51
C LEU A 104 -1.70 0.17 2.29
N THR A 105 -2.56 -0.27 1.38
CA THR A 105 -2.16 -0.92 0.13
C THR A 105 -1.33 0.05 -0.73
N ILE A 106 -1.75 1.31 -0.83
CA ILE A 106 -1.00 2.35 -1.53
C ILE A 106 0.33 2.63 -0.82
N ALA A 107 0.33 2.70 0.52
CA ALA A 107 1.55 2.90 1.29
C ALA A 107 2.58 1.80 1.04
N LEU A 108 2.15 0.53 1.03
CA LEU A 108 3.01 -0.61 0.72
C LEU A 108 3.50 -0.55 -0.73
N SER A 109 2.61 -0.35 -1.70
CA SER A 109 2.95 -0.24 -3.13
C SER A 109 4.03 0.82 -3.36
N ALA A 110 3.92 1.99 -2.72
CA ALA A 110 4.90 3.07 -2.83
C ALA A 110 6.30 2.70 -2.27
N LYS A 111 6.39 1.66 -1.44
CA LYS A 111 7.65 1.20 -0.83
C LYS A 111 8.22 -0.07 -1.44
N MET A 112 7.49 -0.76 -2.31
CA MET A 112 7.92 -2.05 -2.88
C MET A 112 9.31 -1.99 -3.53
N ARG A 113 9.62 -0.92 -4.28
CA ARG A 113 10.97 -0.75 -4.87
C ARG A 113 12.07 -0.51 -3.82
N SER A 114 11.74 0.02 -2.65
CA SER A 114 12.68 0.24 -1.54
C SER A 114 12.85 -1.01 -0.67
N ILE A 115 11.82 -1.85 -0.61
CA ILE A 115 11.82 -3.12 0.12
C ILE A 115 12.56 -4.19 -0.69
N GLY A 116 12.26 -4.30 -1.97
CA GLY A 116 12.86 -5.29 -2.85
C GLY A 116 14.27 -4.93 -3.32
N ASN A 117 14.94 -5.91 -3.91
CA ASN A 117 16.24 -5.80 -4.56
C ASN A 117 16.14 -5.16 -5.95
N VAL A 118 15.37 -4.08 -6.05
CA VAL A 118 15.16 -3.35 -7.32
C VAL A 118 16.17 -2.23 -7.42
N ASP A 119 16.80 -2.09 -8.59
CA ASP A 119 17.60 -0.93 -8.89
C ASP A 119 16.69 0.29 -9.07
N VAL A 120 16.91 1.33 -8.26
CA VAL A 120 16.07 2.54 -8.25
C VAL A 120 16.52 3.57 -9.29
N ASP A 121 17.74 3.42 -9.82
CA ASP A 121 18.34 4.36 -10.77
C ASP A 121 17.91 4.07 -12.21
N VAL A 122 17.25 2.93 -12.44
CA VAL A 122 16.73 2.54 -13.75
C VAL A 122 15.20 2.58 -13.80
N VAL A 123 14.66 2.97 -14.95
CA VAL A 123 13.19 3.05 -15.15
C VAL A 123 12.55 1.66 -15.14
N ARG A 124 13.22 0.68 -15.76
CA ARG A 124 12.75 -0.71 -15.75
C ARG A 124 13.05 -1.37 -14.40
N ALA A 125 12.22 -2.33 -14.02
CA ALA A 125 12.50 -3.15 -12.86
C ALA A 125 13.67 -4.10 -13.19
N GLU A 126 14.84 -3.79 -12.68
CA GLU A 126 16.05 -4.60 -12.80
C GLU A 126 16.54 -4.99 -11.41
N TYR A 127 17.21 -6.12 -11.31
CA TYR A 127 17.82 -6.55 -10.05
C TYR A 127 19.04 -5.70 -9.73
N ARG A 128 19.20 -5.37 -8.46
CA ARG A 128 20.48 -4.82 -7.98
C ARG A 128 21.58 -5.89 -8.09
N LYS A 129 22.77 -5.47 -8.47
CA LYS A 129 23.96 -6.35 -8.47
C LYS A 129 24.30 -6.85 -7.06
N THR A 130 24.07 -5.99 -6.05
CA THR A 130 24.24 -6.34 -4.63
C THR A 130 22.87 -6.25 -3.96
N PRO A 131 22.34 -7.35 -3.39
CA PRO A 131 21.09 -7.34 -2.64
C PRO A 131 21.10 -6.30 -1.52
N ARG A 132 19.93 -5.77 -1.18
CA ARG A 132 19.78 -4.90 -0.01
C ARG A 132 19.81 -5.75 1.25
N GLU A 133 20.71 -5.41 2.14
CA GLU A 133 20.77 -6.02 3.46
C GLU A 133 19.97 -5.17 4.48
N ASN A 134 19.50 -5.81 5.54
CA ASN A 134 18.87 -5.17 6.70
C ASN A 134 17.68 -4.25 6.35
N VAL A 135 16.82 -4.68 5.42
CA VAL A 135 15.62 -3.91 5.06
C VAL A 135 14.59 -3.97 6.19
N ASN A 136 14.38 -2.85 6.85
CA ASN A 136 13.34 -2.72 7.89
C ASN A 136 12.00 -2.29 7.26
N VAL A 137 11.17 -3.27 6.91
CA VAL A 137 9.88 -3.04 6.25
C VAL A 137 8.93 -2.22 7.11
N LEU A 138 8.88 -2.50 8.43
CA LEU A 138 8.02 -1.74 9.36
C LEU A 138 8.41 -0.24 9.39
N LYS A 139 9.70 0.07 9.44
CA LYS A 139 10.19 1.46 9.41
C LYS A 139 9.81 2.15 8.10
N LEU A 140 9.93 1.47 6.97
CA LEU A 140 9.55 2.00 5.66
C LEU A 140 8.05 2.27 5.59
N MET A 141 7.22 1.37 6.12
CA MET A 141 5.76 1.54 6.18
C MET A 141 5.37 2.71 7.07
N LYS A 142 5.91 2.81 8.29
CA LYS A 142 5.67 3.95 9.20
C LYS A 142 5.99 5.29 8.53
N SER A 143 7.16 5.40 7.92
CA SER A 143 7.58 6.61 7.20
C SER A 143 6.63 6.97 6.06
N GLN A 144 6.14 5.97 5.32
CA GLN A 144 5.22 6.21 4.21
C GLN A 144 3.82 6.62 4.69
N ILE A 145 3.32 5.97 5.73
CA ILE A 145 2.04 6.34 6.38
C ILE A 145 2.11 7.80 6.85
N GLN A 146 3.16 8.19 7.58
CA GLN A 146 3.36 9.56 8.04
C GLN A 146 3.42 10.57 6.89
N LYS A 147 4.14 10.23 5.81
CA LYS A 147 4.21 11.08 4.60
C LYS A 147 2.83 11.27 3.96
N MET A 148 2.04 10.21 3.86
CA MET A 148 0.70 10.28 3.26
C MET A 148 -0.25 11.09 4.15
N LEU A 149 -0.24 10.88 5.46
CA LEU A 149 -1.04 11.64 6.42
C LEU A 149 -0.67 13.13 6.42
N LYS A 150 0.63 13.45 6.34
CA LYS A 150 1.05 14.84 6.18
C LYS A 150 0.48 15.46 4.92
N GLY A 151 0.55 14.76 3.77
CA GLY A 151 -0.02 15.26 2.52
C GLY A 151 -1.54 15.49 2.61
N ILE A 152 -2.27 14.62 3.31
CA ILE A 152 -3.71 14.81 3.60
C ILE A 152 -3.93 16.07 4.43
N ASN A 153 -3.20 16.24 5.54
CA ASN A 153 -3.34 17.40 6.42
C ASN A 153 -2.98 18.71 5.71
N ASP A 154 -1.91 18.69 4.91
CA ASP A 154 -1.54 19.87 4.09
C ASP A 154 -2.67 20.22 3.13
N THR A 155 -3.28 19.25 2.45
CA THR A 155 -4.42 19.46 1.56
C THR A 155 -5.63 20.01 2.31
N LEU A 156 -5.98 19.44 3.45
CA LEU A 156 -7.09 19.94 4.30
C LEU A 156 -6.87 21.38 4.73
N SER A 157 -5.64 21.76 5.07
CA SER A 157 -5.32 23.14 5.47
C SER A 157 -5.47 24.13 4.31
N TYR A 158 -5.13 23.74 3.09
CA TYR A 158 -5.35 24.57 1.89
C TYR A 158 -6.83 24.68 1.53
N CYS A 159 -7.59 23.61 1.73
CA CYS A 159 -9.01 23.54 1.40
C CYS A 159 -9.93 24.02 2.53
N SER A 160 -9.40 24.47 3.66
CA SER A 160 -10.19 24.88 4.84
C SER A 160 -11.27 25.93 4.58
N ASN A 161 -11.13 26.71 3.50
CA ASN A 161 -12.09 27.71 3.04
C ASN A 161 -13.02 27.22 1.91
N VAL A 162 -12.86 25.98 1.46
CA VAL A 162 -13.70 25.38 0.42
C VAL A 162 -14.48 24.22 1.06
N LEU A 163 -15.79 24.29 0.97
CA LEU A 163 -16.66 23.18 1.37
C LEU A 163 -16.37 22.00 0.43
N LEU A 164 -15.55 21.06 0.88
CA LEU A 164 -15.32 19.83 0.18
C LEU A 164 -16.52 18.91 0.41
N ASP A 165 -17.45 18.90 -0.52
CA ASP A 165 -18.52 17.91 -0.56
C ASP A 165 -17.99 16.66 -1.24
N GLU A 166 -17.51 15.71 -0.44
CA GLU A 166 -16.96 14.43 -0.91
C GLU A 166 -18.01 13.50 -1.49
N SER A 167 -19.27 13.68 -1.13
CA SER A 167 -20.38 12.94 -1.76
C SER A 167 -20.48 13.24 -3.25
N SER A 168 -19.79 14.28 -3.69
CA SER A 168 -19.77 14.74 -5.08
C SER A 168 -18.65 14.13 -5.94
N VAL A 169 -17.75 13.33 -5.37
CA VAL A 169 -16.64 12.71 -6.12
C VAL A 169 -16.83 11.19 -6.23
N GLN A 170 -16.92 10.71 -7.44
CA GLN A 170 -17.00 9.29 -7.77
C GLN A 170 -15.80 8.87 -8.61
N VAL A 171 -15.16 7.76 -8.23
CA VAL A 171 -14.08 7.14 -9.04
C VAL A 171 -14.54 5.76 -9.50
N ILE A 172 -14.70 5.62 -10.80
CA ILE A 172 -15.13 4.39 -11.47
C ILE A 172 -13.92 3.70 -12.06
N GLU A 173 -13.72 2.44 -11.68
CA GLU A 173 -12.73 1.57 -12.31
C GLU A 173 -13.37 0.91 -13.54
N ASN A 174 -13.13 1.52 -14.70
CA ASN A 174 -13.70 1.03 -15.97
C ASN A 174 -12.90 1.61 -17.15
N ASN A 175 -13.18 1.07 -18.35
CA ASN A 175 -12.74 1.65 -19.60
C ASN A 175 -13.63 2.86 -19.95
N VAL A 176 -13.03 4.02 -20.22
CA VAL A 176 -13.75 5.24 -20.61
C VAL A 176 -14.62 5.06 -21.86
N LEU A 177 -14.25 4.13 -22.74
CA LEU A 177 -15.02 3.81 -23.96
C LEU A 177 -16.23 2.90 -23.72
N ALA A 178 -16.40 2.38 -22.50
CA ALA A 178 -17.47 1.45 -22.12
C ALA A 178 -18.05 1.86 -20.75
N THR A 179 -18.43 3.12 -20.61
CA THR A 179 -19.03 3.63 -19.36
C THR A 179 -20.53 3.44 -19.39
N ASP A 180 -21.12 3.09 -18.25
CA ASP A 180 -22.56 3.02 -18.05
C ASP A 180 -23.16 4.36 -17.63
N LEU A 181 -22.46 5.48 -17.92
CA LEU A 181 -22.97 6.81 -17.61
C LEU A 181 -24.15 7.15 -18.54
N PRO A 182 -25.26 7.65 -18.00
CA PRO A 182 -26.38 8.07 -18.81
C PRO A 182 -26.00 9.18 -19.81
N ASP A 183 -26.64 9.19 -20.98
CA ASP A 183 -26.48 10.26 -21.94
C ASP A 183 -26.80 11.61 -21.31
N HIS A 184 -26.03 12.61 -21.64
CA HIS A 184 -26.17 13.99 -21.14
C HIS A 184 -26.03 14.15 -19.60
N SER A 185 -25.46 13.17 -18.90
CA SER A 185 -25.26 13.23 -17.44
C SER A 185 -24.03 14.06 -17.04
N VAL A 186 -23.16 14.40 -17.97
CA VAL A 186 -21.90 15.14 -17.73
C VAL A 186 -21.92 16.45 -18.52
N SER A 187 -21.68 17.56 -17.83
CA SER A 187 -21.65 18.90 -18.46
C SER A 187 -20.30 19.27 -19.06
N HIS A 188 -19.20 18.75 -18.53
CA HIS A 188 -17.84 19.02 -18.97
C HIS A 188 -16.99 17.75 -18.91
N ILE A 189 -16.13 17.56 -19.91
CA ILE A 189 -15.11 16.49 -19.97
C ILE A 189 -13.76 17.15 -20.07
N ILE A 190 -12.79 16.74 -19.24
CA ILE A 190 -11.42 17.25 -19.20
C ILE A 190 -10.45 16.14 -19.64
#